data_2398261a66e8b0424820d2e2cf6d0422
#
_entry.id   2398261a66e8b0424820d2e2cf6d0422
#
_cell.length_a   1.000
_cell.length_b   1.000
_cell.length_c   1.000
_cell.angle_alpha   90.00
_cell.angle_beta   90.00
_cell.angle_gamma   90.00
#
_symmetry.space_group_name_H-M   'P 1'
#
loop_
_entity.id
_entity.type
_entity.pdbx_description
1 polymer ?
#
loop_
_entity_poly.entity_id
_entity_poly.type
_entity_poly.pdbx_seq_one_letter_code
_entity_poly.pdbx_strand_id
1 'polypeptide(L)'
;MSKYGGLGEYAFIFKTDVAKRYPFPIFAGEKFISESVVYNKMSIDAIKFLYSDIVLMECEYQAGGLSATIIKNQKNCPSGFAYEYIGRTELPITLYKRIIDASKYWAFVWLSGNKKILNVKKSSIIFLGIPLGAVAYLFYRIRFFRER
;
A
#
# COMPACT_ATOMS: atom_id res chain seq x y z
N MET A 1 -7.72 15.70 12.18
CA MET A 1 -7.38 15.88 10.75
C MET A 1 -6.30 16.92 10.70
N SER A 2 -5.09 16.59 10.23
CA SER A 2 -4.01 17.57 10.17
C SER A 2 -4.34 18.65 9.13
N LYS A 3 -4.03 19.89 9.49
CA LYS A 3 -4.12 21.10 8.65
C LYS A 3 -3.31 20.95 7.34
N TYR A 4 -2.50 19.90 7.25
CA TYR A 4 -1.52 19.64 6.20
C TYR A 4 -1.81 18.35 5.40
N GLY A 5 -3.06 17.87 5.36
CA GLY A 5 -3.49 16.83 4.41
C GLY A 5 -3.43 17.33 2.97
N GLY A 6 -2.30 17.91 2.61
CA GLY A 6 -2.05 18.53 1.32
C GLY A 6 -1.66 17.51 0.26
N LEU A 7 -2.02 17.82 -0.95
CA LEU A 7 -1.45 17.25 -2.16
C LEU A 7 0.03 17.68 -2.23
N GLY A 8 0.96 16.79 -1.97
CA GLY A 8 2.38 17.06 -2.02
C GLY A 8 3.23 15.84 -1.75
N GLU A 9 4.47 15.88 -2.18
CA GLU A 9 5.46 14.89 -1.83
C GLU A 9 6.14 15.32 -0.54
N TYR A 10 6.36 14.36 0.37
CA TYR A 10 6.98 14.60 1.66
C TYR A 10 8.28 13.81 1.78
N ALA A 11 9.33 14.46 2.26
CA ALA A 11 10.53 13.78 2.72
C ALA A 11 10.30 13.28 4.15
N PHE A 12 10.45 11.97 4.38
CA PHE A 12 10.30 11.37 5.70
C PHE A 12 11.66 11.19 6.37
N ILE A 13 11.83 11.75 7.57
CA ILE A 13 13.02 11.58 8.40
C ILE A 13 12.64 10.80 9.65
N PHE A 14 13.37 9.75 9.94
CA PHE A 14 13.14 8.89 11.10
C PHE A 14 14.38 8.81 11.97
N LYS A 15 14.16 8.73 13.28
CA LYS A 15 15.21 8.24 14.19
C LYS A 15 15.52 6.78 13.81
N THR A 16 16.79 6.43 13.72
CA THR A 16 17.24 5.11 13.27
C THR A 16 16.67 3.97 14.12
N ASP A 17 16.56 4.15 15.42
CA ASP A 17 15.99 3.17 16.34
C ASP A 17 14.47 2.95 16.10
N VAL A 18 13.75 4.00 15.71
CA VAL A 18 12.34 3.90 15.30
C VAL A 18 12.25 3.15 13.97
N ALA A 19 13.02 3.55 12.95
CA ALA A 19 12.96 2.92 11.64
C ALA A 19 13.27 1.41 11.70
N LYS A 20 14.24 0.99 12.51
CA LYS A 20 14.61 -0.41 12.70
C LYS A 20 13.48 -1.29 13.26
N ARG A 21 12.49 -0.72 13.94
CA ARG A 21 11.31 -1.47 14.44
C ARG A 21 10.29 -1.78 13.37
N TYR A 22 10.38 -1.15 12.21
CA TYR A 22 9.44 -1.27 11.10
C TYR A 22 10.14 -1.74 9.81
N PRO A 23 10.70 -2.96 9.80
CA PRO A 23 11.32 -3.49 8.59
C PRO A 23 10.32 -3.70 7.48
N PHE A 24 10.77 -3.55 6.25
CA PHE A 24 9.98 -3.90 5.08
C PHE A 24 9.78 -5.42 5.02
N PRO A 25 8.55 -5.90 4.74
CA PRO A 25 8.33 -7.32 4.49
C PRO A 25 8.97 -7.73 3.16
N ILE A 26 9.39 -9.00 3.08
CA ILE A 26 10.03 -9.55 1.88
C ILE A 26 9.10 -10.62 1.31
N PHE A 27 8.80 -10.50 0.01
CA PHE A 27 8.04 -11.48 -0.75
C PHE A 27 8.95 -12.11 -1.82
N ALA A 28 9.02 -13.44 -1.83
CA ALA A 28 9.89 -14.16 -2.76
C ALA A 28 9.52 -13.83 -4.21
N GLY A 29 10.54 -13.43 -5.01
CA GLY A 29 10.36 -13.07 -6.42
C GLY A 29 9.86 -11.65 -6.67
N GLU A 30 9.44 -10.90 -5.66
CA GLU A 30 9.00 -9.51 -5.79
C GLU A 30 10.14 -8.54 -5.45
N LYS A 31 10.29 -7.50 -6.27
CA LYS A 31 11.38 -6.50 -6.15
C LYS A 31 10.90 -5.12 -5.73
N PHE A 32 9.59 -4.95 -5.53
CA PHE A 32 9.00 -3.69 -5.15
C PHE A 32 8.01 -3.87 -4.01
N ILE A 33 8.07 -2.97 -3.05
CA ILE A 33 7.05 -2.76 -2.02
C ILE A 33 6.92 -1.26 -1.77
N SER A 34 5.69 -0.79 -1.58
CA SER A 34 5.43 0.62 -1.29
C SER A 34 5.90 1.00 0.11
N GLU A 35 6.52 2.16 0.25
CA GLU A 35 6.90 2.74 1.54
C GLU A 35 5.69 2.95 2.47
N SER A 36 4.52 3.15 1.90
CA SER A 36 3.26 3.29 2.65
C SER A 36 2.98 2.12 3.60
N VAL A 37 3.53 0.93 3.33
CA VAL A 37 3.44 -0.23 4.22
C VAL A 37 4.02 0.09 5.60
N VAL A 38 5.18 0.73 5.64
CA VAL A 38 5.86 1.13 6.88
C VAL A 38 5.08 2.26 7.57
N TYR A 39 4.68 3.28 6.80
CA TYR A 39 3.95 4.43 7.34
C TYR A 39 2.58 4.06 7.90
N ASN A 40 1.86 3.15 7.23
CA ASN A 40 0.60 2.61 7.72
C ASN A 40 0.78 1.90 9.07
N LYS A 41 1.81 1.06 9.18
CA LYS A 41 2.11 0.34 10.42
C LYS A 41 2.49 1.29 11.55
N MET A 42 3.32 2.29 11.29
CA MET A 42 3.63 3.34 12.26
C MET A 42 2.38 4.10 12.70
N SER A 43 1.45 4.37 11.77
CA SER A 43 0.19 5.06 12.08
C SER A 43 -0.74 4.21 12.94
N ILE A 44 -0.82 2.90 12.70
CA ILE A 44 -1.59 1.95 13.51
C ILE A 44 -1.02 1.87 14.93
N ASP A 45 0.30 1.90 15.06
CA ASP A 45 1.00 1.90 16.35
C ASP A 45 1.02 3.30 17.02
N ALA A 46 0.25 4.25 16.48
CA ALA A 46 0.11 5.62 16.99
C ALA A 46 1.43 6.40 17.10
N ILE A 47 2.40 6.10 16.24
CA ILE A 47 3.63 6.89 16.12
C ILE A 47 3.26 8.29 15.61
N LYS A 48 3.70 9.31 16.32
CA LYS A 48 3.43 10.71 15.97
C LYS A 48 4.45 11.20 14.94
N PHE A 49 3.92 11.83 13.87
CA PHE A 49 4.73 12.51 12.87
C PHE A 49 4.70 14.01 13.13
N LEU A 50 5.87 14.64 13.13
CA LEU A 50 6.01 16.09 13.13
C LEU A 50 6.03 16.56 11.65
N TYR A 51 5.17 17.49 11.32
CA TYR A 51 5.15 18.11 10.00
C TYR A 51 5.90 19.44 10.03
N SER A 52 6.70 19.67 9.00
CA SER A 52 7.40 20.93 8.78
C SER A 52 7.22 21.34 7.31
N ASP A 53 7.22 22.62 7.04
CA ASP A 53 7.19 23.23 5.70
C ASP A 53 8.59 23.53 5.14
N ILE A 54 9.63 23.04 5.84
CA ILE A 54 11.01 23.19 5.37
C ILE A 54 11.21 22.32 4.13
N VAL A 55 11.66 22.93 3.04
CA VAL A 55 12.07 22.23 1.83
C VAL A 55 13.39 21.51 2.09
N LEU A 56 13.38 20.18 2.11
CA LEU A 56 14.54 19.35 2.39
C LEU A 56 15.18 18.80 1.13
N MET A 57 14.43 18.68 0.04
CA MET A 57 14.92 18.15 -1.22
C MET A 57 14.07 18.69 -2.38
N GLU A 58 14.68 18.78 -3.54
CA GLU A 58 14.03 18.99 -4.82
C GLU A 58 14.12 17.69 -5.61
N CYS A 59 13.00 17.26 -6.22
CA CYS A 59 12.91 16.03 -6.97
C CYS A 59 12.50 16.29 -8.41
N GLU A 60 13.21 15.70 -9.36
CA GLU A 60 12.80 15.63 -10.77
C GLU A 60 12.15 14.28 -11.07
N TYR A 61 11.01 14.34 -11.76
CA TYR A 61 10.38 13.14 -12.28
C TYR A 61 11.16 12.61 -13.50
N GLN A 62 11.68 11.41 -13.35
CA GLN A 62 12.40 10.75 -14.44
C GLN A 62 11.45 9.86 -15.24
N ALA A 63 11.59 9.87 -16.57
CA ALA A 63 10.90 8.92 -17.44
C ALA A 63 11.32 7.48 -17.06
N GLY A 64 10.32 6.62 -16.74
CA GLY A 64 10.58 5.26 -16.28
C GLY A 64 10.86 5.12 -14.78
N GLY A 65 10.75 6.20 -13.99
CA GLY A 65 10.84 6.14 -12.52
C GLY A 65 9.74 5.28 -11.88
N LEU A 66 9.86 5.02 -10.58
CA LEU A 66 8.93 4.14 -9.85
C LEU A 66 7.47 4.59 -9.96
N SER A 67 7.20 5.89 -9.93
CA SER A 67 5.86 6.45 -10.08
C SER A 67 5.30 6.22 -11.48
N ALA A 68 6.13 6.36 -12.53
CA ALA A 68 5.73 6.13 -13.91
C ALA A 68 5.49 4.64 -14.20
N THR A 69 6.09 3.74 -13.43
CA THR A 69 6.01 2.28 -13.62
C THR A 69 5.07 1.58 -12.62
N ILE A 70 4.19 2.32 -11.95
CA ILE A 70 3.31 1.77 -10.89
C ILE A 70 2.49 0.57 -11.36
N ILE A 71 1.95 0.60 -12.59
CA ILE A 71 1.14 -0.50 -13.13
C ILE A 71 2.00 -1.75 -13.33
N LYS A 72 3.23 -1.59 -13.83
CA LYS A 72 4.20 -2.67 -13.97
C LYS A 72 4.58 -3.26 -12.60
N ASN A 73 4.76 -2.40 -11.60
CA ASN A 73 5.03 -2.82 -10.24
C ASN A 73 3.85 -3.59 -9.64
N GLN A 74 2.61 -3.13 -9.85
CA GLN A 74 1.39 -3.83 -9.41
C GLN A 74 1.28 -5.22 -10.04
N LYS A 75 1.63 -5.36 -11.32
CA LYS A 75 1.62 -6.63 -12.05
C LYS A 75 2.67 -7.60 -11.52
N ASN A 76 3.88 -7.12 -11.28
CA ASN A 76 5.03 -7.95 -10.95
C ASN A 76 5.20 -8.22 -9.45
N CYS A 77 4.55 -7.41 -8.58
CA CYS A 77 4.71 -7.47 -7.14
C CYS A 77 3.34 -7.49 -6.41
N PRO A 78 2.40 -8.38 -6.80
CA PRO A 78 1.04 -8.37 -6.27
C PRO A 78 0.97 -8.70 -4.78
N SER A 79 1.91 -9.47 -4.22
CA SER A 79 1.93 -9.79 -2.79
C SER A 79 2.22 -8.55 -1.94
N GLY A 80 3.16 -7.70 -2.37
CA GLY A 80 3.48 -6.44 -1.72
C GLY A 80 2.28 -5.51 -1.69
N PHE A 81 1.53 -5.40 -2.80
CA PHE A 81 0.30 -4.60 -2.85
C PHE A 81 -0.83 -5.19 -2.01
N ALA A 82 -1.00 -6.52 -1.98
CA ALA A 82 -1.97 -7.15 -1.10
C ALA A 82 -1.64 -6.81 0.37
N TYR A 83 -0.38 -6.90 0.76
CA TYR A 83 0.07 -6.57 2.11
C TYR A 83 -0.14 -5.08 2.46
N GLU A 84 0.08 -4.18 1.52
CA GLU A 84 -0.21 -2.76 1.69
C GLU A 84 -1.71 -2.53 1.96
N TYR A 85 -2.58 -3.07 1.09
CA TYR A 85 -4.02 -2.84 1.20
C TYR A 85 -4.63 -3.44 2.46
N ILE A 86 -4.16 -4.60 2.94
CA ILE A 86 -4.65 -5.14 4.19
C ILE A 86 -4.29 -4.25 5.38
N GLY A 87 -3.06 -3.72 5.44
CA GLY A 87 -2.65 -2.77 6.46
C GLY A 87 -3.52 -1.51 6.46
N ARG A 88 -3.92 -1.01 5.29
CA ARG A 88 -4.80 0.16 5.17
C ARG A 88 -6.20 -0.06 5.74
N THR A 89 -6.70 -1.30 5.78
CA THR A 89 -8.00 -1.59 6.41
C THR A 89 -8.01 -1.38 7.92
N GLU A 90 -6.85 -1.33 8.56
CA GLU A 90 -6.69 -1.10 10.00
C GLU A 90 -6.55 0.40 10.36
N LEU A 91 -6.32 1.25 9.38
CA LEU A 91 -6.18 2.70 9.60
C LEU A 91 -7.50 3.34 10.07
N PRO A 92 -7.45 4.42 10.87
CA PRO A 92 -8.60 5.16 11.34
C PRO A 92 -9.21 6.05 10.24
N ILE A 93 -9.57 5.43 9.12
CA ILE A 93 -10.23 6.05 7.96
C ILE A 93 -11.69 5.63 7.88
N THR A 94 -12.47 6.28 7.01
CA THR A 94 -13.90 5.98 6.85
C THR A 94 -14.14 4.52 6.45
N LEU A 95 -15.24 3.93 6.94
CA LEU A 95 -15.62 2.55 6.65
C LEU A 95 -15.63 2.26 5.13
N TYR A 96 -16.15 3.18 4.34
CA TYR A 96 -16.17 3.08 2.88
C TYR A 96 -14.77 2.88 2.29
N LYS A 97 -13.79 3.70 2.71
CA LYS A 97 -12.39 3.56 2.26
C LYS A 97 -11.80 2.22 2.68
N ARG A 98 -12.09 1.76 3.89
CA ARG A 98 -11.63 0.45 4.40
C ARG A 98 -12.20 -0.70 3.58
N ILE A 99 -13.46 -0.65 3.15
CA ILE A 99 -14.07 -1.66 2.27
C ILE A 99 -13.42 -1.65 0.88
N ILE A 100 -13.13 -0.47 0.31
CA ILE A 100 -12.40 -0.36 -0.96
C ILE A 100 -10.98 -0.96 -0.82
N ASP A 101 -10.27 -0.67 0.26
CA ASP A 101 -8.94 -1.24 0.48
C ASP A 101 -9.03 -2.76 0.68
N ALA A 102 -10.05 -3.28 1.37
CA ALA A 102 -10.32 -4.71 1.47
C ALA A 102 -10.60 -5.35 0.11
N SER A 103 -11.32 -4.68 -0.79
CA SER A 103 -11.56 -5.17 -2.14
C SER A 103 -10.28 -5.28 -2.96
N LYS A 104 -9.42 -4.28 -2.88
CA LYS A 104 -8.10 -4.30 -3.54
C LYS A 104 -7.20 -5.38 -2.95
N TYR A 105 -7.21 -5.57 -1.63
CA TYR A 105 -6.52 -6.68 -0.98
C TYR A 105 -6.89 -8.02 -1.63
N TRP A 106 -8.18 -8.34 -1.75
CA TRP A 106 -8.61 -9.58 -2.38
C TRP A 106 -8.19 -9.70 -3.83
N ALA A 107 -8.31 -8.63 -4.61
CA ALA A 107 -7.86 -8.62 -5.99
C ALA A 107 -6.37 -9.00 -6.10
N PHE A 108 -5.52 -8.40 -5.28
CA PHE A 108 -4.09 -8.67 -5.30
C PHE A 108 -3.71 -10.02 -4.68
N VAL A 109 -4.46 -10.54 -3.70
CA VAL A 109 -4.31 -11.91 -3.21
C VAL A 109 -4.54 -12.91 -4.33
N TRP A 110 -5.60 -12.74 -5.11
CA TRP A 110 -5.89 -13.64 -6.25
C TRP A 110 -4.89 -13.49 -7.40
N LEU A 111 -4.39 -12.28 -7.65
CA LEU A 111 -3.34 -12.03 -8.64
C LEU A 111 -2.00 -12.67 -8.23
N SER A 112 -1.67 -12.65 -6.95
CA SER A 112 -0.41 -13.21 -6.44
C SER A 112 -0.38 -14.74 -6.43
N GLY A 113 -1.54 -15.39 -6.31
CA GLY A 113 -1.63 -16.83 -6.05
C GLY A 113 -1.01 -17.29 -4.71
N ASN A 114 -0.54 -16.34 -3.88
CA ASN A 114 0.17 -16.64 -2.65
C ASN A 114 -0.78 -16.82 -1.45
N LYS A 115 -1.04 -18.07 -1.10
CA LYS A 115 -1.94 -18.42 0.02
C LYS A 115 -1.43 -17.97 1.40
N LYS A 116 -0.13 -17.70 1.55
CA LYS A 116 0.44 -17.26 2.85
C LYS A 116 -0.04 -15.86 3.24
N ILE A 117 -0.44 -15.02 2.27
CA ILE A 117 -1.00 -13.69 2.52
C ILE A 117 -2.39 -13.76 3.17
N LEU A 118 -3.08 -14.91 3.06
CA LEU A 118 -4.39 -15.14 3.67
C LEU A 118 -4.34 -15.25 5.21
N ASN A 119 -3.16 -15.35 5.80
CA ASN A 119 -2.97 -15.52 7.25
C ASN A 119 -3.07 -14.19 8.01
N VAL A 120 -4.07 -13.38 7.70
CA VAL A 120 -4.29 -12.05 8.26
C VAL A 120 -5.42 -12.10 9.28
N LYS A 121 -5.32 -11.23 10.29
CA LYS A 121 -6.32 -10.98 11.33
C LYS A 121 -7.73 -10.88 10.71
N LYS A 122 -8.59 -11.85 11.01
CA LYS A 122 -9.95 -11.94 10.45
C LYS A 122 -10.78 -10.76 10.94
N SER A 123 -10.92 -9.72 10.12
CA SER A 123 -11.83 -8.60 10.35
C SER A 123 -13.04 -8.75 9.44
N SER A 124 -14.23 -8.48 9.96
CA SER A 124 -15.49 -8.48 9.19
C SER A 124 -15.41 -7.62 7.92
N ILE A 125 -14.64 -6.52 7.97
CA ILE A 125 -14.43 -5.60 6.84
C ILE A 125 -13.75 -6.31 5.66
N ILE A 126 -12.83 -7.23 5.94
CA ILE A 126 -12.13 -7.99 4.90
C ILE A 126 -13.12 -8.85 4.12
N PHE A 127 -14.08 -9.48 4.80
CA PHE A 127 -15.10 -10.28 4.13
C PHE A 127 -16.06 -9.43 3.30
N LEU A 128 -16.41 -8.23 3.76
CA LEU A 128 -17.23 -7.29 3.00
C LEU A 128 -16.56 -6.84 1.68
N GLY A 129 -15.24 -6.88 1.62
CA GLY A 129 -14.48 -6.56 0.41
C GLY A 129 -14.49 -7.64 -0.68
N ILE A 130 -14.94 -8.88 -0.39
CA ILE A 130 -14.85 -10.02 -1.34
C ILE A 130 -15.62 -9.76 -2.65
N PRO A 131 -16.91 -9.36 -2.65
CA PRO A 131 -17.65 -9.15 -3.89
C PRO A 131 -17.02 -8.09 -4.79
N LEU A 132 -16.64 -6.94 -4.19
CA LEU A 132 -15.96 -5.87 -4.91
C LEU A 132 -14.53 -6.28 -5.32
N GLY A 133 -13.91 -7.16 -4.56
CA GLY A 133 -12.61 -7.74 -4.88
C GLY A 133 -12.60 -8.54 -6.17
N ALA A 134 -13.67 -9.28 -6.44
CA ALA A 134 -13.81 -10.02 -7.70
C ALA A 134 -13.88 -9.06 -8.90
N VAL A 135 -14.63 -7.97 -8.78
CA VAL A 135 -14.71 -6.93 -9.82
C VAL A 135 -13.33 -6.26 -9.99
N ALA A 136 -12.67 -5.89 -8.90
CA ALA A 136 -11.35 -5.29 -8.93
C ALA A 136 -10.30 -6.24 -9.55
N TYR A 137 -10.35 -7.53 -9.26
CA TYR A 137 -9.49 -8.54 -9.87
C TYR A 137 -9.62 -8.58 -11.39
N LEU A 138 -10.86 -8.61 -11.91
CA LEU A 138 -11.09 -8.59 -13.36
C LEU A 138 -10.58 -7.31 -13.99
N PHE A 139 -10.83 -6.16 -13.35
CA PHE A 139 -10.31 -4.86 -13.79
C PHE A 139 -8.77 -4.87 -13.90
N TYR A 140 -8.05 -5.31 -12.87
CA TYR A 140 -6.60 -5.38 -12.89
C TYR A 140 -6.09 -6.38 -13.93
N ARG A 141 -6.73 -7.53 -14.12
CA ARG A 141 -6.35 -8.48 -15.18
C ARG A 141 -6.44 -7.87 -16.56
N ILE A 142 -7.52 -7.16 -16.87
CA ILE A 142 -7.69 -6.48 -18.16
C ILE A 142 -6.63 -5.39 -18.32
N ARG A 143 -6.40 -4.59 -17.27
CA ARG A 143 -5.42 -3.53 -17.28
C ARG A 143 -4.00 -4.06 -17.53
N PHE A 144 -3.62 -5.13 -16.84
CA PHE A 144 -2.31 -5.76 -16.99
C PHE A 144 -2.12 -6.46 -18.34
N PHE A 145 -3.19 -6.87 -19.00
CA PHE A 145 -3.14 -7.42 -20.34
C PHE A 145 -2.85 -6.34 -21.40
N ARG A 146 -3.39 -5.14 -21.21
CA ARG A 146 -3.17 -4.00 -22.12
C ARG A 146 -1.76 -3.40 -22.05
N GLU A 147 -1.03 -3.68 -20.98
CA GLU A 147 0.35 -3.23 -20.75
C GLU A 147 1.40 -4.25 -21.28
N ARG A 148 1.05 -5.09 -22.23
CA ARG A 148 1.97 -5.90 -23.02
C ARG A 148 2.34 -5.13 -24.25
#